data_10936909c977a864c135c8ef90499564
#
_entry.id   10936909c977a864c135c8ef90499564
#
_cell.length_a   1.000
_cell.length_b   1.000
_cell.length_c   1.000
_cell.angle_alpha   90.00
_cell.angle_beta   90.00
_cell.angle_gamma   90.00
#
_symmetry.space_group_name_H-M   'P 1'
#
loop_
_entity.id
_entity.type
_entity.pdbx_description
1 polymer ?
#
loop_
_entity_poly.entity_id
_entity_poly.type
_entity_poly.pdbx_seq_one_letter_code
_entity_poly.pdbx_strand_id
1 'polypeptide(L)'
;MITALEIGLIYAIMALGVYLTFRILNFPDLTVDGSFTTGAATAATLITAGVDPFLATVAAFVAGTLAGLVTGLLHTKGGINGLLAGILTMIGLYSINLRIMGSANVALLGEDTAISALRELAGRGWASVLVLLALAVVFKLVLDWYLHTDNGLALQATGDNEQMIRSYAVSTDRMKILGLMLSNGLVAL
;
A
#
# COMPACT_ATOMS: atom_id res chain seq x y z
N MET A 1 -10.03 -23.52 -7.41
CA MET A 1 -10.94 -22.35 -7.48
C MET A 1 -10.90 -21.49 -6.20
N ILE A 2 -10.99 -22.08 -5.02
CA ILE A 2 -10.97 -21.34 -3.74
C ILE A 2 -9.69 -20.51 -3.59
N THR A 3 -8.52 -21.10 -3.78
CA THR A 3 -7.22 -20.42 -3.70
C THR A 3 -7.11 -19.24 -4.68
N ALA A 4 -7.67 -19.36 -5.88
CA ALA A 4 -7.67 -18.27 -6.86
C ALA A 4 -8.53 -17.09 -6.39
N LEU A 5 -9.66 -17.34 -5.72
CA LEU A 5 -10.49 -16.31 -5.12
C LEU A 5 -9.80 -15.64 -3.93
N GLU A 6 -9.13 -16.40 -3.08
CA GLU A 6 -8.35 -15.85 -1.96
C GLU A 6 -7.24 -14.90 -2.46
N ILE A 7 -6.46 -15.34 -3.44
CA ILE A 7 -5.42 -14.50 -4.05
C ILE A 7 -6.04 -13.26 -4.70
N GLY A 8 -7.16 -13.42 -5.43
CA GLY A 8 -7.86 -12.29 -6.05
C GLY A 8 -8.35 -11.25 -5.04
N LEU A 9 -8.81 -11.68 -3.85
CA LEU A 9 -9.25 -10.77 -2.78
C LEU A 9 -8.08 -10.04 -2.12
N ILE A 10 -6.92 -10.68 -1.98
CA ILE A 10 -5.70 -10.02 -1.50
C ILE A 10 -5.27 -8.94 -2.48
N TYR A 11 -5.23 -9.26 -3.79
CA TYR A 11 -4.93 -8.26 -4.81
C TYR A 11 -6.01 -7.17 -4.92
N ALA A 12 -7.24 -7.40 -4.46
CA ALA A 12 -8.25 -6.35 -4.41
C ALA A 12 -7.89 -5.22 -3.44
N ILE A 13 -7.24 -5.53 -2.30
CA ILE A 13 -6.74 -4.51 -1.36
C ILE A 13 -5.62 -3.69 -2.01
N MET A 14 -4.67 -4.36 -2.67
CA MET A 14 -3.62 -3.69 -3.45
C MET A 14 -4.25 -2.78 -4.52
N ALA A 15 -5.27 -3.27 -5.24
CA ALA A 15 -5.95 -2.50 -6.27
C ALA A 15 -6.63 -1.22 -5.74
N LEU A 16 -7.13 -1.23 -4.49
CA LEU A 16 -7.64 -0.02 -3.84
C LEU A 16 -6.54 1.04 -3.63
N GLY A 17 -5.33 0.62 -3.26
CA GLY A 17 -4.18 1.51 -3.17
C GLY A 17 -3.84 2.12 -4.53
N VAL A 18 -3.72 1.30 -5.58
CA VAL A 18 -3.46 1.75 -6.96
C VAL A 18 -4.57 2.69 -7.46
N TYR A 19 -5.84 2.37 -7.17
CA TYR A 19 -6.98 3.22 -7.51
C TYR A 19 -6.84 4.63 -6.92
N LEU A 20 -6.35 4.74 -5.67
CA LEU A 20 -6.17 6.02 -5.00
C LEU A 20 -5.18 6.93 -5.76
N THR A 21 -4.05 6.41 -6.21
CA THR A 21 -3.05 7.21 -6.94
C THR A 21 -3.44 7.48 -8.38
N PHE A 22 -3.83 6.46 -9.13
CA PHE A 22 -4.10 6.61 -10.56
C PHE A 22 -5.43 7.27 -10.87
N ARG A 23 -6.49 6.98 -10.09
CA ARG A 23 -7.83 7.49 -10.38
C ARG A 23 -8.21 8.72 -9.57
N ILE A 24 -7.90 8.72 -8.26
CA ILE A 24 -8.30 9.81 -7.37
C ILE A 24 -7.28 10.95 -7.45
N LEU A 25 -5.99 10.66 -7.31
CA LEU A 25 -4.94 11.69 -7.33
C LEU A 25 -4.47 12.05 -8.74
N ASN A 26 -4.84 11.25 -9.74
CA ASN A 26 -4.39 11.38 -11.15
C ASN A 26 -2.85 11.47 -11.26
N PHE A 27 -2.16 10.66 -10.46
CA PHE A 27 -0.70 10.63 -10.36
C PHE A 27 -0.17 9.27 -10.83
N PRO A 28 0.72 9.25 -11.86
CA PRO A 28 1.32 8.01 -12.36
C PRO A 28 2.40 7.52 -11.37
N ASP A 29 2.01 6.69 -10.42
CA ASP A 29 2.89 6.17 -9.37
C ASP A 29 3.42 4.79 -9.71
N LEU A 30 4.70 4.70 -10.07
CA LEU A 30 5.41 3.44 -10.28
C LEU A 30 6.11 2.92 -9.01
N THR A 31 6.02 3.65 -7.90
CA THR A 31 6.54 3.18 -6.60
C THR A 31 5.79 1.95 -6.12
N VAL A 32 4.57 1.74 -6.59
CA VAL A 32 3.67 0.64 -6.23
C VAL A 32 4.37 -0.72 -6.31
N ASP A 33 5.12 -1.01 -7.38
CA ASP A 33 5.88 -2.26 -7.53
C ASP A 33 6.96 -2.40 -6.46
N GLY A 34 7.63 -1.30 -6.13
CA GLY A 34 8.65 -1.25 -5.07
C GLY A 34 8.05 -1.42 -3.69
N SER A 35 6.94 -0.73 -3.38
CA SER A 35 6.27 -0.80 -2.07
C SER A 35 5.62 -2.15 -1.81
N PHE A 36 5.05 -2.80 -2.84
CA PHE A 36 4.55 -4.17 -2.72
C PHE A 36 5.66 -5.13 -2.29
N THR A 37 6.80 -5.09 -2.98
CA THR A 37 7.96 -5.92 -2.61
C THR A 37 8.57 -5.53 -1.27
N THR A 38 8.54 -4.25 -0.88
CA THR A 38 9.01 -3.77 0.43
C THR A 38 8.11 -4.27 1.55
N GLY A 39 6.80 -4.26 1.36
CA GLY A 39 5.84 -4.84 2.29
C GLY A 39 6.11 -6.33 2.49
N ALA A 40 6.21 -7.10 1.41
CA ALA A 40 6.52 -8.52 1.44
C ALA A 40 7.86 -8.81 2.13
N ALA A 41 8.93 -8.06 1.82
CA ALA A 41 10.25 -8.20 2.42
C ALA A 41 10.23 -7.93 3.93
N THR A 42 9.53 -6.86 4.35
CA THR A 42 9.41 -6.47 5.76
C THR A 42 8.60 -7.50 6.54
N ALA A 43 7.44 -7.92 6.03
CA ALA A 43 6.60 -8.93 6.68
C ALA A 43 7.32 -10.26 6.80
N ALA A 44 7.92 -10.75 5.70
CA ALA A 44 8.64 -12.02 5.69
C ALA A 44 9.79 -12.05 6.70
N THR A 45 10.60 -10.99 6.76
CA THR A 45 11.73 -10.91 7.68
C THR A 45 11.29 -10.86 9.13
N LEU A 46 10.21 -10.14 9.45
CA LEU A 46 9.69 -10.06 10.80
C LEU A 46 9.04 -11.39 11.25
N ILE A 47 8.31 -12.06 10.38
CA ILE A 47 7.70 -13.37 10.67
C ILE A 47 8.79 -14.40 10.95
N THR A 48 9.84 -14.48 10.11
CA THR A 48 10.98 -15.40 10.34
C THR A 48 11.80 -15.04 11.58
N ALA A 49 11.73 -13.80 12.06
CA ALA A 49 12.31 -13.38 13.33
C ALA A 49 11.40 -13.71 14.55
N GLY A 50 10.24 -14.34 14.35
CA GLY A 50 9.30 -14.74 15.40
C GLY A 50 8.36 -13.63 15.86
N VAL A 51 8.20 -12.56 15.08
CA VAL A 51 7.25 -11.49 15.37
C VAL A 51 5.84 -11.94 14.97
N ASP A 52 4.84 -11.53 15.74
CA ASP A 52 3.44 -11.80 15.44
C ASP A 52 3.06 -11.36 14.01
N PRO A 53 2.38 -12.22 13.23
CA PRO A 53 2.05 -11.95 11.82
C PRO A 53 1.22 -10.70 11.61
N PHE A 54 0.34 -10.33 12.55
CA PHE A 54 -0.45 -9.10 12.44
C PHE A 54 0.42 -7.86 12.64
N LEU A 55 1.37 -7.90 13.59
CA LEU A 55 2.34 -6.83 13.78
C LEU A 55 3.28 -6.70 12.58
N ALA A 56 3.69 -7.82 11.98
CA ALA A 56 4.49 -7.83 10.76
C ALA A 56 3.73 -7.17 9.57
N THR A 57 2.43 -7.43 9.46
CA THR A 57 1.57 -6.81 8.44
C THR A 57 1.43 -5.30 8.66
N VAL A 58 1.25 -4.85 9.90
CA VAL A 58 1.23 -3.41 10.24
C VAL A 58 2.58 -2.75 9.94
N ALA A 59 3.69 -3.43 10.23
CA ALA A 59 5.03 -2.93 9.89
C ALA A 59 5.24 -2.81 8.37
N ALA A 60 4.70 -3.76 7.59
CA ALA A 60 4.69 -3.70 6.13
C ALA A 60 3.91 -2.48 5.62
N PHE A 61 2.73 -2.20 6.18
CA PHE A 61 1.95 -1.00 5.88
C PHE A 61 2.75 0.28 6.15
N VAL A 62 3.43 0.36 7.30
CA VAL A 62 4.28 1.51 7.64
C VAL A 62 5.46 1.64 6.68
N ALA A 63 6.10 0.54 6.29
CA ALA A 63 7.19 0.55 5.31
C ALA A 63 6.71 1.09 3.95
N GLY A 64 5.54 0.65 3.48
CA GLY A 64 4.91 1.17 2.26
C GLY A 64 4.55 2.66 2.36
N THR A 65 4.00 3.12 3.50
CA THR A 65 3.73 4.55 3.72
C THR A 65 5.00 5.40 3.66
N LEU A 66 6.10 4.91 4.19
CA LEU A 66 7.41 5.58 4.09
C LEU A 66 7.92 5.62 2.66
N ALA A 67 7.72 4.56 1.88
CA ALA A 67 8.06 4.54 0.45
C ALA A 67 7.27 5.61 -0.32
N GLY A 68 5.95 5.69 -0.10
CA GLY A 68 5.10 6.72 -0.68
C GLY A 68 5.48 8.15 -0.24
N LEU A 69 5.90 8.31 1.03
CA LEU A 69 6.43 9.59 1.53
C LEU A 69 7.67 10.02 0.75
N VAL A 70 8.62 9.12 0.52
CA VAL A 70 9.85 9.43 -0.24
C VAL A 70 9.51 9.89 -1.65
N THR A 71 8.64 9.16 -2.37
CA THR A 71 8.18 9.54 -3.71
C THR A 71 7.49 10.90 -3.70
N GLY A 72 6.60 11.13 -2.73
CA GLY A 72 5.90 12.39 -2.56
C GLY A 72 6.86 13.57 -2.32
N LEU A 73 7.88 13.39 -1.50
CA LEU A 73 8.90 14.41 -1.25
C LEU A 73 9.78 14.68 -2.46
N LEU A 74 10.20 13.64 -3.19
CA LEU A 74 10.95 13.78 -4.43
C LEU A 74 10.18 14.58 -5.49
N HIS A 75 8.88 14.32 -5.60
CA HIS A 75 8.03 15.04 -6.54
C HIS A 75 7.78 16.49 -6.10
N THR A 76 7.32 16.71 -4.86
CA THR A 76 6.85 18.04 -4.41
C THR A 76 7.98 18.97 -4.02
N LYS A 77 8.96 18.50 -3.25
CA LYS A 77 10.10 19.32 -2.81
C LYS A 77 11.30 19.22 -3.75
N GLY A 78 11.52 18.03 -4.33
CA GLY A 78 12.60 17.83 -5.30
C GLY A 78 12.29 18.39 -6.69
N GLY A 79 11.02 18.72 -6.98
CA GLY A 79 10.60 19.22 -8.31
C GLY A 79 10.73 18.17 -9.42
N ILE A 80 10.87 16.89 -9.06
CA ILE A 80 11.06 15.79 -10.02
C ILE A 80 9.68 15.41 -10.59
N ASN A 81 9.65 15.10 -11.90
CA ASN A 81 8.42 14.59 -12.52
C ASN A 81 7.91 13.35 -11.75
N GLY A 82 6.59 13.26 -11.56
CA GLY A 82 5.97 12.20 -10.75
C GLY A 82 6.34 10.78 -11.19
N LEU A 83 6.31 10.52 -12.50
CA LEU A 83 6.72 9.24 -13.07
C LEU A 83 8.17 8.90 -12.73
N LEU A 84 9.07 9.87 -12.92
CA LEU A 84 10.50 9.70 -12.64
C LEU A 84 10.76 9.53 -11.13
N ALA A 85 10.05 10.26 -10.26
CA ALA A 85 10.14 10.11 -8.82
C ALA A 85 9.75 8.68 -8.39
N GLY A 86 8.67 8.12 -8.96
CA GLY A 86 8.24 6.75 -8.72
C GLY A 86 9.29 5.72 -9.15
N ILE A 87 9.86 5.87 -10.35
CA ILE A 87 10.92 4.98 -10.85
C ILE A 87 12.16 5.03 -9.95
N LEU A 88 12.61 6.22 -9.55
CA LEU A 88 13.77 6.36 -8.67
C LEU A 88 13.55 5.70 -7.31
N THR A 89 12.37 5.90 -6.71
CA THR A 89 12.03 5.25 -5.44
C THR A 89 11.95 3.73 -5.61
N MET A 90 11.32 3.22 -6.66
CA MET A 90 11.22 1.79 -6.95
C MET A 90 12.61 1.13 -7.04
N ILE A 91 13.55 1.74 -7.79
CA ILE A 91 14.92 1.24 -7.92
C ILE A 91 15.65 1.30 -6.57
N GLY A 92 15.48 2.38 -5.81
CA GLY A 92 16.04 2.51 -4.46
C GLY A 92 15.51 1.45 -3.51
N LEU A 93 14.20 1.20 -3.54
CA LEU A 93 13.55 0.17 -2.71
C LEU A 93 14.04 -1.23 -3.03
N TYR A 94 14.35 -1.54 -4.29
CA TYR A 94 14.94 -2.83 -4.65
C TYR A 94 16.22 -3.13 -3.85
N SER A 95 17.12 -2.16 -3.77
CA SER A 95 18.36 -2.30 -2.99
C SER A 95 18.11 -2.39 -1.48
N ILE A 96 17.13 -1.63 -0.98
CA ILE A 96 16.72 -1.65 0.43
C ILE A 96 16.11 -3.02 0.78
N ASN A 97 15.24 -3.55 -0.08
CA ASN A 97 14.58 -4.84 0.12
C ASN A 97 15.59 -5.99 0.22
N LEU A 98 16.61 -6.03 -0.66
CA LEU A 98 17.69 -7.00 -0.56
C LEU A 98 18.44 -6.90 0.76
N ARG A 99 18.59 -5.70 1.30
CA ARG A 99 19.28 -5.47 2.57
C ARG A 99 18.42 -5.85 3.77
N ILE A 100 17.11 -5.63 3.71
CA ILE A 100 16.14 -6.06 4.72
C ILE A 100 16.10 -7.59 4.79
N MET A 101 15.99 -8.27 3.66
CA MET A 101 15.93 -9.73 3.58
C MET A 101 17.24 -10.42 3.89
N GLY A 102 18.39 -9.74 3.73
CA GLY A 102 19.73 -10.33 3.90
C GLY A 102 20.09 -11.40 2.87
N SER A 103 19.14 -11.79 2.02
CA SER A 103 19.27 -12.81 0.97
C SER A 103 18.35 -12.48 -0.20
N ALA A 104 18.52 -13.15 -1.33
CA ALA A 104 17.66 -12.96 -2.50
C ALA A 104 16.23 -13.51 -2.32
N ASN A 105 16.02 -14.37 -1.33
CA ASN A 105 14.70 -14.96 -1.04
C ASN A 105 14.61 -15.32 0.44
N VAL A 106 13.44 -15.07 1.05
CA VAL A 106 13.10 -15.48 2.42
C VAL A 106 12.00 -16.54 2.33
N ALA A 107 12.31 -17.76 2.80
CA ALA A 107 11.34 -18.85 2.77
C ALA A 107 10.41 -18.76 3.98
N LEU A 108 9.11 -18.68 3.73
CA LEU A 108 8.04 -18.69 4.75
C LEU A 108 7.42 -20.10 4.93
N LEU A 109 8.09 -21.15 4.45
CA LEU A 109 7.60 -22.52 4.56
C LEU A 109 7.60 -22.96 6.03
N GLY A 110 6.42 -23.22 6.56
CA GLY A 110 6.24 -23.65 7.94
C GLY A 110 6.04 -22.53 8.96
N GLU A 111 6.07 -21.29 8.53
CA GLU A 111 5.80 -20.14 9.40
C GLU A 111 4.31 -19.75 9.38
N ASP A 112 3.81 -19.30 10.52
CA ASP A 112 2.46 -18.77 10.64
C ASP A 112 2.39 -17.38 10.03
N THR A 113 1.51 -17.24 9.05
CA THR A 113 1.24 -15.94 8.38
C THR A 113 -0.10 -15.39 8.83
N ALA A 114 -0.37 -14.10 8.59
CA ALA A 114 -1.69 -13.51 8.88
C ALA A 114 -2.83 -14.26 8.18
N ILE A 115 -2.59 -14.81 6.99
CA ILE A 115 -3.56 -15.61 6.24
C ILE A 115 -3.75 -17.00 6.87
N SER A 116 -2.68 -17.64 7.37
CA SER A 116 -2.81 -18.93 8.06
C SER A 116 -3.57 -18.78 9.37
N ALA A 117 -3.31 -17.73 10.13
CA ALA A 117 -4.05 -17.40 11.36
C ALA A 117 -5.55 -17.12 11.06
N LEU A 118 -5.86 -16.38 10.00
CA LEU A 118 -7.24 -16.16 9.55
C LEU A 118 -7.92 -17.46 9.12
N ARG A 119 -7.21 -18.39 8.47
CA ARG A 119 -7.73 -19.71 8.09
C ARG A 119 -7.98 -20.62 9.29
N GLU A 120 -7.19 -20.53 10.35
CA GLU A 120 -7.42 -21.25 11.59
C GLU A 120 -8.69 -20.76 12.30
N LEU A 121 -8.92 -19.45 12.35
CA LEU A 121 -10.11 -18.85 12.95
C LEU A 121 -11.38 -19.09 12.12
N ALA A 122 -11.30 -19.02 10.81
CA ALA A 122 -12.46 -19.11 9.91
C ALA A 122 -12.78 -20.53 9.46
N GLY A 123 -11.83 -21.47 9.57
CA GLY A 123 -11.92 -22.78 8.95
C GLY A 123 -11.47 -22.79 7.49
N ARG A 124 -11.20 -24.00 6.97
CA ARG A 124 -10.74 -24.18 5.57
C ARG A 124 -11.90 -24.12 4.58
N GLY A 125 -11.65 -23.58 3.40
CA GLY A 125 -12.60 -23.60 2.29
C GLY A 125 -13.33 -22.27 2.09
N TRP A 126 -14.63 -22.29 1.89
CA TRP A 126 -15.42 -21.07 1.61
C TRP A 126 -15.44 -20.06 2.76
N ALA A 127 -15.21 -20.50 3.98
CA ALA A 127 -15.17 -19.61 5.13
C ALA A 127 -13.97 -18.65 5.07
N SER A 128 -12.79 -19.11 4.63
CA SER A 128 -11.62 -18.22 4.42
C SER A 128 -11.86 -17.16 3.34
N VAL A 129 -12.55 -17.55 2.26
CA VAL A 129 -12.94 -16.60 1.20
C VAL A 129 -13.88 -15.52 1.73
N LEU A 130 -14.86 -15.89 2.56
CA LEU A 130 -15.81 -14.95 3.15
C LEU A 130 -15.11 -13.96 4.11
N VAL A 131 -14.13 -14.42 4.89
CA VAL A 131 -13.35 -13.55 5.78
C VAL A 131 -12.48 -12.57 4.98
N LEU A 132 -11.78 -13.03 3.93
CA LEU A 132 -11.00 -12.16 3.06
C LEU A 132 -11.88 -11.17 2.28
N LEU A 133 -13.07 -11.61 1.85
CA LEU A 133 -14.06 -10.72 1.24
C LEU A 133 -14.50 -9.63 2.23
N ALA A 134 -14.85 -10.03 3.46
CA ALA A 134 -15.23 -9.08 4.51
C ALA A 134 -14.10 -8.08 4.78
N LEU A 135 -12.85 -8.54 4.84
CA LEU A 135 -11.67 -7.70 5.03
C LEU A 135 -11.52 -6.70 3.87
N ALA A 136 -11.59 -7.15 2.61
CA ALA A 136 -11.53 -6.28 1.43
C ALA A 136 -12.66 -5.24 1.43
N VAL A 137 -13.88 -5.62 1.83
CA VAL A 137 -15.01 -4.71 1.96
C VAL A 137 -14.77 -3.69 3.07
N VAL A 138 -14.20 -4.10 4.22
CA VAL A 138 -13.83 -3.18 5.31
C VAL A 138 -12.81 -2.15 4.83
N PHE A 139 -11.73 -2.57 4.15
CA PHE A 139 -10.75 -1.63 3.59
C PHE A 139 -11.39 -0.67 2.58
N LYS A 140 -12.29 -1.18 1.72
CA LYS A 140 -13.04 -0.34 0.78
C LYS A 140 -13.92 0.68 1.51
N LEU A 141 -14.64 0.27 2.55
CA LEU A 141 -15.50 1.18 3.32
C LEU A 141 -14.69 2.23 4.09
N VAL A 142 -13.54 1.84 4.67
CA VAL A 142 -12.61 2.77 5.34
C VAL A 142 -12.07 3.79 4.34
N LEU A 143 -11.70 3.34 3.13
CA LEU A 143 -11.23 4.24 2.08
C LEU A 143 -12.35 5.19 1.61
N ASP A 144 -13.56 4.68 1.40
CA ASP A 144 -14.72 5.50 1.05
C ASP A 144 -15.03 6.54 2.13
N TRP A 145 -15.02 6.12 3.40
CA TRP A 145 -15.21 7.04 4.52
C TRP A 145 -14.13 8.12 4.55
N TYR A 146 -12.85 7.74 4.36
CA TYR A 146 -11.75 8.70 4.27
C TYR A 146 -11.95 9.70 3.13
N LEU A 147 -12.36 9.24 1.95
CA LEU A 147 -12.59 10.09 0.77
C LEU A 147 -13.74 11.07 0.96
N HIS A 148 -14.67 10.85 1.89
CA HIS A 148 -15.72 11.78 2.27
C HIS A 148 -15.32 12.76 3.37
N THR A 149 -14.12 12.64 3.95
CA THR A 149 -13.58 13.63 4.88
C THR A 149 -13.05 14.85 4.13
N ASP A 150 -12.86 15.99 4.85
CA ASP A 150 -12.30 17.21 4.26
C ASP A 150 -10.95 16.97 3.57
N ASN A 151 -10.09 16.12 4.16
CA ASN A 151 -8.82 15.74 3.55
C ASN A 151 -9.00 14.89 2.29
N GLY A 152 -9.94 13.97 2.30
CA GLY A 152 -10.25 13.13 1.14
C GLY A 152 -10.87 13.93 -0.01
N LEU A 153 -11.75 14.87 0.29
CA LEU A 153 -12.33 15.78 -0.71
C LEU A 153 -11.24 16.71 -1.30
N ALA A 154 -10.34 17.22 -0.46
CA ALA A 154 -9.20 18.02 -0.93
C ALA A 154 -8.24 17.20 -1.81
N LEU A 155 -8.06 15.90 -1.51
CA LEU A 155 -7.27 14.97 -2.31
C LEU A 155 -7.88 14.77 -3.70
N GLN A 156 -9.20 14.48 -3.77
CA GLN A 156 -9.95 14.31 -5.02
C GLN A 156 -9.88 15.58 -5.87
N ALA A 157 -10.18 16.73 -5.26
CA ALA A 157 -10.13 18.01 -5.93
C ALA A 157 -8.71 18.38 -6.43
N THR A 158 -7.66 17.94 -5.71
CA THR A 158 -6.25 18.09 -6.16
C THR A 158 -5.97 17.28 -7.41
N GLY A 159 -6.51 16.05 -7.50
CA GLY A 159 -6.39 15.21 -8.68
C GLY A 159 -7.16 15.73 -9.89
N ASP A 160 -8.33 16.36 -9.66
CA ASP A 160 -9.16 16.91 -10.72
C ASP A 160 -8.60 18.22 -11.29
N ASN A 161 -8.24 19.18 -10.43
CA ASN A 161 -7.68 20.46 -10.85
C ASN A 161 -6.80 21.10 -9.78
N GLU A 162 -5.49 20.84 -9.87
CA GLU A 162 -4.51 21.34 -8.93
C GLU A 162 -4.46 22.89 -8.88
N GLN A 163 -4.59 23.58 -10.02
CA GLN A 163 -4.53 25.04 -10.07
C GLN A 163 -5.70 25.69 -9.36
N MET A 164 -6.89 25.12 -9.55
CA MET A 164 -8.11 25.60 -8.89
C MET A 164 -7.98 25.44 -7.36
N ILE A 165 -7.54 24.30 -6.89
CA ILE A 165 -7.43 24.02 -5.45
C ILE A 165 -6.37 24.90 -4.76
N ARG A 166 -5.29 25.22 -5.44
CA ARG A 166 -4.29 26.19 -4.94
C ARG A 166 -4.89 27.57 -4.70
N SER A 167 -5.86 28.01 -5.52
CA SER A 167 -6.53 29.28 -5.33
C SER A 167 -7.42 29.33 -4.08
N TYR A 168 -7.85 28.19 -3.57
CA TYR A 168 -8.56 28.03 -2.29
C TYR A 168 -7.64 27.85 -1.08
N ALA A 169 -6.35 28.16 -1.21
CA ALA A 169 -5.30 28.07 -0.17
C ALA A 169 -5.07 26.64 0.38
N VAL A 170 -5.49 25.61 -0.33
CA VAL A 170 -5.18 24.22 0.00
C VAL A 170 -3.80 23.86 -0.52
N SER A 171 -2.97 23.26 0.34
CA SER A 171 -1.63 22.81 -0.06
C SER A 171 -1.70 21.51 -0.86
N THR A 172 -1.68 21.60 -2.18
CA THR A 172 -1.71 20.45 -3.10
C THR A 172 -0.53 19.50 -2.88
N ASP A 173 0.64 20.03 -2.51
CA ASP A 173 1.83 19.23 -2.21
C ASP A 173 1.59 18.28 -1.02
N ARG A 174 0.94 18.75 0.05
CA ARG A 174 0.56 17.89 1.18
C ARG A 174 -0.45 16.83 0.78
N MET A 175 -1.42 17.17 -0.05
CA MET A 175 -2.42 16.21 -0.54
C MET A 175 -1.78 15.12 -1.38
N LYS A 176 -0.85 15.48 -2.28
CA LYS A 176 -0.08 14.51 -3.06
C LYS A 176 0.75 13.57 -2.18
N ILE A 177 1.47 14.11 -1.20
CA ILE A 177 2.25 13.30 -0.25
C ILE A 177 1.33 12.33 0.51
N LEU A 178 0.23 12.81 1.09
CA LEU A 178 -0.72 11.98 1.83
C LEU A 178 -1.35 10.89 0.95
N GLY A 179 -1.75 11.22 -0.27
CA GLY A 179 -2.30 10.26 -1.21
C GLY A 179 -1.32 9.15 -1.58
N LEU A 180 -0.05 9.53 -1.84
CA LEU A 180 1.01 8.56 -2.13
C LEU A 180 1.36 7.69 -0.92
N MET A 181 1.37 8.26 0.29
CA MET A 181 1.59 7.51 1.54
C MET A 181 0.50 6.46 1.77
N LEU A 182 -0.76 6.86 1.66
CA LEU A 182 -1.90 5.96 1.87
C LEU A 182 -1.96 4.86 0.81
N SER A 183 -1.76 5.22 -0.45
CA SER A 183 -1.75 4.27 -1.56
C SER A 183 -0.66 3.20 -1.38
N ASN A 184 0.58 3.64 -1.22
CA ASN A 184 1.72 2.73 -1.09
C ASN A 184 1.67 1.92 0.21
N GLY A 185 1.07 2.45 1.28
CA GLY A 185 0.76 1.70 2.49
C GLY A 185 -0.23 0.55 2.23
N LEU A 186 -1.35 0.83 1.54
CA LEU A 186 -2.34 -0.19 1.18
C LEU A 186 -1.77 -1.26 0.22
N VAL A 187 -0.85 -0.86 -0.64
CA VAL A 187 -0.18 -1.78 -1.58
C VAL A 187 0.80 -2.70 -0.86
N ALA A 188 1.45 -2.22 0.18
CA ALA A 188 2.44 -2.96 0.95
C ALA A 188 1.82 -3.90 2.01
N LEU A 189 0.52 -3.74 2.28
CA LEU A 189 -0.25 -4.53 3.26
C LEU A 189 -0.47 -5.96 2.79
#